data_59c2cc5c424ca6c149cf8be537d18154
#
_entry.id   59c2cc5c424ca6c149cf8be537d18154
#
_cell.length_a   1.000
_cell.length_b   1.000
_cell.length_c   1.000
_cell.angle_alpha   90.00
_cell.angle_beta   90.00
_cell.angle_gamma   90.00
#
_symmetry.space_group_name_H-M   'P 1'
#
loop_
_entity.id
_entity.type
_entity.pdbx_description
1 polymer ?
#
loop_
_entity_poly.entity_id
_entity_poly.type
_entity_poly.pdbx_seq_one_letter_code
_entity_poly.pdbx_strand_id
1 'polypeptide(L)'
;DEIEDKKYPGISARPDALILSYPVITSGEYAHRDSFNALLGFTPAKEDLDYMSLEKHVSENTPPCFIWQTATDELVPVKNSYLFANALQEHHIPYSLHIFSKGPHGLSLADETWANEEFGEPYTLEQTFALMKAVEDDLIPLPDEVKQMLLNQKAMFTGEVEHQKGSVWEEIKVWPELVDEWLKGLK
;
A
#
# COMPACT_ATOMS: atom_id res chain seq x y z
N ASP A 1 7.21 -14.98 -13.03
CA ASP A 1 7.22 -15.84 -14.17
C ASP A 1 7.33 -17.34 -13.86
N GLU A 2 8.16 -17.83 -12.90
CA GLU A 2 8.16 -19.27 -12.55
C GLU A 2 6.80 -19.78 -12.04
N ILE A 3 6.01 -18.96 -11.39
CA ILE A 3 4.66 -19.32 -10.90
C ILE A 3 3.67 -19.36 -12.05
N GLU A 4 3.76 -18.42 -12.98
CA GLU A 4 2.91 -18.34 -14.17
C GLU A 4 3.11 -19.57 -15.05
N ASP A 5 4.35 -19.91 -15.38
CA ASP A 5 4.69 -21.02 -16.25
C ASP A 5 4.25 -22.38 -15.72
N LYS A 6 4.25 -22.57 -14.41
CA LYS A 6 3.88 -23.84 -13.77
C LYS A 6 2.39 -24.04 -13.58
N LYS A 7 1.65 -22.99 -13.22
CA LYS A 7 0.21 -23.07 -12.90
C LYS A 7 -0.70 -22.63 -14.04
N TYR A 8 -0.25 -21.64 -14.80
CA TYR A 8 -1.07 -20.98 -15.83
C TYR A 8 -0.26 -20.77 -17.13
N PRO A 9 0.14 -21.86 -17.82
CA PRO A 9 0.97 -21.76 -19.00
C PRO A 9 0.31 -20.89 -20.10
N GLY A 10 1.04 -19.90 -20.56
CA GLY A 10 0.58 -18.97 -21.59
C GLY A 10 -0.31 -17.81 -21.11
N ILE A 11 -0.49 -17.65 -19.79
CA ILE A 11 -1.16 -16.49 -19.21
C ILE A 11 -0.11 -15.62 -18.50
N SER A 12 0.00 -14.37 -18.89
CA SER A 12 0.85 -13.39 -18.19
C SER A 12 0.05 -12.67 -17.11
N ALA A 13 0.56 -12.62 -15.88
CA ALA A 13 0.04 -11.78 -14.83
C ALA A 13 0.63 -10.35 -14.86
N ARG A 14 1.49 -10.06 -15.84
CA ARG A 14 2.06 -8.72 -16.00
C ARG A 14 0.94 -7.74 -16.35
N PRO A 15 0.73 -6.67 -15.55
CA PRO A 15 -0.27 -5.66 -15.85
C PRO A 15 0.19 -4.77 -17.04
N ASP A 16 -0.76 -4.15 -17.73
CA ASP A 16 -0.48 -3.19 -18.81
C ASP A 16 -0.05 -1.82 -18.25
N ALA A 17 -0.49 -1.47 -17.04
CA ALA A 17 -0.13 -0.26 -16.33
C ALA A 17 -0.25 -0.46 -14.82
N LEU A 18 0.45 0.35 -14.03
CA LEU A 18 0.38 0.38 -12.58
C LEU A 18 -0.17 1.72 -12.09
N ILE A 19 -1.11 1.68 -11.14
CA ILE A 19 -1.59 2.84 -10.41
C ILE A 19 -1.21 2.62 -8.94
N LEU A 20 -0.29 3.43 -8.45
CA LEU A 20 0.31 3.29 -7.13
C LEU A 20 -0.08 4.48 -6.25
N SER A 21 -0.85 4.21 -5.21
CA SER A 21 -1.30 5.18 -4.22
C SER A 21 -0.44 5.06 -2.97
N TYR A 22 0.29 6.11 -2.62
CA TYR A 22 1.14 6.16 -1.41
C TYR A 22 1.91 4.85 -1.14
N PRO A 23 2.69 4.34 -2.10
CA PRO A 23 3.21 2.97 -2.08
C PRO A 23 4.38 2.77 -1.11
N VAL A 24 4.42 1.60 -0.47
CA VAL A 24 5.63 1.09 0.17
C VAL A 24 6.54 0.51 -0.90
N ILE A 25 7.70 1.08 -1.09
CA ILE A 25 8.65 0.73 -2.18
C ILE A 25 9.94 0.15 -1.63
N THR A 26 10.63 0.87 -0.74
CA THR A 26 11.98 0.50 -0.29
C THR A 26 11.97 -0.17 1.08
N SER A 27 12.83 -1.18 1.24
CA SER A 27 13.18 -1.75 2.53
C SER A 27 14.34 -1.00 3.23
N GLY A 28 14.90 0.02 2.59
CA GLY A 28 16.06 0.78 3.04
C GLY A 28 15.78 1.79 4.16
N GLU A 29 16.44 2.95 4.12
CA GLU A 29 16.35 3.99 5.14
C GLU A 29 14.92 4.52 5.33
N TYR A 30 14.16 4.64 4.25
CA TYR A 30 12.80 5.20 4.24
C TYR A 30 11.71 4.13 4.29
N ALA A 31 12.04 2.91 4.73
CA ALA A 31 11.09 1.81 4.80
C ALA A 31 9.97 2.06 5.81
N HIS A 32 8.75 1.72 5.46
CA HIS A 32 7.70 1.46 6.43
C HIS A 32 7.92 0.08 7.05
N ARG A 33 8.63 0.03 8.18
CA ARG A 33 9.12 -1.22 8.81
C ARG A 33 8.03 -2.23 9.12
N ASP A 34 6.86 -1.77 9.54
CA ASP A 34 5.77 -2.67 9.91
C ASP A 34 5.23 -3.47 8.72
N SER A 35 5.25 -2.92 7.50
CA SER A 35 4.91 -3.66 6.29
C SER A 35 5.88 -4.82 6.04
N PHE A 36 7.18 -4.59 6.23
CA PHE A 36 8.20 -5.64 6.07
C PHE A 36 8.15 -6.66 7.20
N ASN A 37 7.90 -6.24 8.43
CA ASN A 37 7.71 -7.13 9.57
C ASN A 37 6.48 -8.05 9.36
N ALA A 38 5.39 -7.50 8.84
CA ALA A 38 4.19 -8.28 8.54
C ALA A 38 4.40 -9.28 7.41
N LEU A 39 5.19 -8.94 6.40
CA LEU A 39 5.44 -9.79 5.24
C LEU A 39 6.52 -10.84 5.48
N LEU A 40 7.62 -10.46 6.11
CA LEU A 40 8.86 -11.24 6.21
C LEU A 40 9.17 -11.71 7.65
N GLY A 41 8.38 -11.27 8.64
CA GLY A 41 8.69 -11.48 10.05
C GLY A 41 9.64 -10.44 10.63
N PHE A 42 9.91 -10.54 11.94
CA PHE A 42 10.66 -9.51 12.68
C PHE A 42 12.18 -9.57 12.49
N THR A 43 12.70 -10.66 11.92
CA THR A 43 14.14 -10.86 11.70
C THR A 43 14.41 -11.35 10.27
N PRO A 44 13.99 -10.57 9.25
CA PRO A 44 14.19 -10.99 7.85
C PRO A 44 15.68 -11.00 7.48
N ALA A 45 16.05 -11.89 6.58
CA ALA A 45 17.38 -11.87 6.00
C ALA A 45 17.56 -10.60 5.13
N LYS A 46 18.81 -10.17 5.01
CA LYS A 46 19.13 -8.99 4.19
C LYS A 46 18.73 -9.20 2.73
N GLU A 47 18.89 -10.39 2.23
CA GLU A 47 18.54 -10.80 0.86
C GLU A 47 17.03 -10.66 0.59
N ASP A 48 16.19 -11.03 1.57
CA ASP A 48 14.73 -10.89 1.48
C ASP A 48 14.33 -9.40 1.45
N LEU A 49 14.96 -8.58 2.31
CA LEU A 49 14.75 -7.13 2.32
C LEU A 49 15.19 -6.49 0.99
N ASP A 50 16.35 -6.86 0.47
CA ASP A 50 16.85 -6.36 -0.81
C ASP A 50 15.92 -6.80 -1.97
N TYR A 51 15.38 -8.03 -1.93
CA TYR A 51 14.42 -8.52 -2.90
C TYR A 51 13.08 -7.76 -2.85
N MET A 52 12.67 -7.28 -1.69
CA MET A 52 11.44 -6.50 -1.50
C MET A 52 11.64 -4.98 -1.71
N SER A 53 12.83 -4.53 -2.07
CA SER A 53 13.09 -3.13 -2.44
C SER A 53 12.79 -2.93 -3.92
N LEU A 54 11.54 -2.53 -4.22
CA LEU A 54 10.98 -2.54 -5.58
C LEU A 54 11.72 -1.59 -6.54
N GLU A 55 12.31 -0.50 -6.03
CA GLU A 55 13.15 0.41 -6.80
C GLU A 55 14.37 -0.28 -7.44
N LYS A 56 14.82 -1.40 -6.85
CA LYS A 56 15.96 -2.17 -7.36
C LYS A 56 15.57 -3.15 -8.46
N HIS A 57 14.28 -3.36 -8.67
CA HIS A 57 13.75 -4.35 -9.63
C HIS A 57 13.09 -3.73 -10.85
N VAL A 58 13.13 -2.41 -10.96
CA VAL A 58 12.69 -1.73 -12.18
C VAL A 58 13.57 -2.17 -13.35
N SER A 59 12.96 -2.52 -14.46
CA SER A 59 13.61 -2.98 -15.67
C SER A 59 12.84 -2.51 -16.90
N GLU A 60 13.36 -2.77 -18.10
CA GLU A 60 12.67 -2.51 -19.37
C GLU A 60 11.30 -3.20 -19.50
N ASN A 61 11.04 -4.24 -18.68
CA ASN A 61 9.77 -4.95 -18.63
C ASN A 61 8.78 -4.36 -17.61
N THR A 62 9.16 -3.34 -16.85
CA THR A 62 8.25 -2.66 -15.93
C THR A 62 7.19 -1.90 -16.73
N PRO A 63 5.89 -2.07 -16.43
CA PRO A 63 4.85 -1.35 -17.16
C PRO A 63 4.85 0.15 -16.83
N PRO A 64 4.18 0.99 -17.64
CA PRO A 64 3.97 2.39 -17.30
C PRO A 64 3.32 2.56 -15.94
N CYS A 65 3.72 3.60 -15.18
CA CYS A 65 3.31 3.80 -13.80
C CYS A 65 2.68 5.19 -13.57
N PHE A 66 1.53 5.21 -12.89
CA PHE A 66 0.99 6.40 -12.28
C PHE A 66 1.20 6.30 -10.76
N ILE A 67 1.81 7.32 -10.17
CA ILE A 67 2.16 7.32 -8.75
C ILE A 67 1.60 8.59 -8.13
N TRP A 68 0.95 8.46 -6.98
CA TRP A 68 0.58 9.63 -6.20
C TRP A 68 0.80 9.41 -4.70
N GLN A 69 1.11 10.48 -4.00
CA GLN A 69 1.32 10.50 -2.56
C GLN A 69 1.23 11.91 -2.01
N THR A 70 1.18 12.07 -0.70
CA THR A 70 1.29 13.38 -0.04
C THR A 70 2.70 13.62 0.48
N ALA A 71 3.15 14.86 0.45
CA ALA A 71 4.49 15.24 0.92
C ALA A 71 4.66 15.08 2.44
N THR A 72 3.55 15.08 3.19
CA THR A 72 3.53 14.99 4.65
C THR A 72 3.00 13.65 5.16
N ASP A 73 3.07 12.60 4.34
CA ASP A 73 2.74 11.24 4.77
C ASP A 73 3.73 10.81 5.88
N GLU A 74 3.22 10.68 7.10
CA GLU A 74 4.03 10.34 8.28
C GLU A 74 4.22 8.83 8.45
N LEU A 75 3.40 8.02 7.79
CA LEU A 75 3.44 6.56 7.88
C LEU A 75 4.39 5.96 6.84
N VAL A 76 4.19 6.29 5.58
CA VAL A 76 5.06 5.88 4.48
C VAL A 76 5.76 7.11 3.93
N PRO A 77 7.07 7.30 4.21
CA PRO A 77 7.80 8.49 3.76
C PRO A 77 7.69 8.68 2.24
N VAL A 78 7.40 9.90 1.80
CA VAL A 78 7.27 10.27 0.37
C VAL A 78 8.51 9.91 -0.47
N LYS A 79 9.64 9.68 0.19
CA LYS A 79 10.87 9.17 -0.43
C LYS A 79 10.68 7.85 -1.16
N ASN A 80 9.72 7.01 -0.73
CA ASN A 80 9.37 5.78 -1.45
C ASN A 80 8.95 6.09 -2.89
N SER A 81 8.03 7.03 -3.09
CA SER A 81 7.58 7.46 -4.41
C SER A 81 8.71 8.07 -5.25
N TYR A 82 9.58 8.87 -4.64
CA TYR A 82 10.73 9.46 -5.35
C TYR A 82 11.74 8.41 -5.79
N LEU A 83 12.07 7.43 -4.94
CA LEU A 83 13.02 6.37 -5.27
C LEU A 83 12.50 5.54 -6.45
N PHE A 84 11.22 5.19 -6.42
CA PHE A 84 10.63 4.41 -7.51
C PHE A 84 10.56 5.21 -8.82
N ALA A 85 10.14 6.47 -8.77
CA ALA A 85 10.11 7.35 -9.93
C ALA A 85 11.51 7.56 -10.54
N ASN A 86 12.54 7.70 -9.71
CA ASN A 86 13.93 7.78 -10.17
C ASN A 86 14.35 6.49 -10.90
N ALA A 87 14.03 5.32 -10.35
CA ALA A 87 14.33 4.05 -11.00
C ALA A 87 13.58 3.90 -12.33
N LEU A 88 12.31 4.31 -12.40
CA LEU A 88 11.56 4.34 -13.66
C LEU A 88 12.21 5.26 -14.70
N GLN A 89 12.66 6.45 -14.26
CA GLN A 89 13.36 7.40 -15.14
C GLN A 89 14.67 6.83 -15.69
N GLU A 90 15.48 6.17 -14.84
CA GLU A 90 16.75 5.54 -15.23
C GLU A 90 16.55 4.44 -16.28
N HIS A 91 15.44 3.70 -16.18
CA HIS A 91 15.08 2.63 -17.12
C HIS A 91 14.19 3.10 -18.27
N HIS A 92 13.97 4.40 -18.43
CA HIS A 92 13.14 5.00 -19.48
C HIS A 92 11.70 4.47 -19.53
N ILE A 93 11.16 4.07 -18.37
CA ILE A 93 9.77 3.63 -18.24
C ILE A 93 8.86 4.87 -18.17
N PRO A 94 7.79 4.95 -18.97
CA PRO A 94 6.83 6.05 -18.88
C PRO A 94 6.18 6.09 -17.49
N TYR A 95 6.16 7.26 -16.85
CA TYR A 95 5.49 7.42 -15.57
C TYR A 95 4.90 8.82 -15.40
N SER A 96 3.92 8.92 -14.50
CA SER A 96 3.39 10.18 -13.98
C SER A 96 3.52 10.16 -12.46
N LEU A 97 4.07 11.22 -11.88
CA LEU A 97 4.26 11.36 -10.43
C LEU A 97 3.55 12.59 -9.92
N HIS A 98 2.62 12.41 -8.99
CA HIS A 98 1.85 13.48 -8.37
C HIS A 98 2.10 13.50 -6.85
N ILE A 99 2.76 14.53 -6.35
CA ILE A 99 2.99 14.73 -4.93
C ILE A 99 2.14 15.92 -4.48
N PHE A 100 1.08 15.61 -3.74
CA PHE A 100 0.21 16.62 -3.14
C PHE A 100 0.88 17.27 -1.93
N SER A 101 0.56 18.54 -1.66
CA SER A 101 1.31 19.36 -0.71
C SER A 101 1.28 18.82 0.72
N LYS A 102 0.14 18.25 1.14
CA LYS A 102 -0.08 17.74 2.51
C LYS A 102 -1.20 16.72 2.56
N GLY A 103 -1.19 15.88 3.57
CA GLY A 103 -2.23 14.91 3.91
C GLY A 103 -1.61 13.72 4.65
N PRO A 104 -2.41 13.00 5.46
CA PRO A 104 -1.99 11.75 6.09
C PRO A 104 -1.91 10.62 5.07
N HIS A 105 -1.41 9.47 5.50
CA HIS A 105 -1.45 8.23 4.74
C HIS A 105 -2.88 7.70 4.57
N GLY A 106 -3.14 6.96 3.49
CA GLY A 106 -4.36 6.17 3.36
C GLY A 106 -5.61 6.96 2.97
N LEU A 107 -5.47 8.08 2.27
CA LEU A 107 -6.58 8.97 1.92
C LEU A 107 -7.58 8.39 0.89
N SER A 108 -7.27 7.25 0.24
CA SER A 108 -8.18 6.62 -0.73
C SER A 108 -8.67 7.63 -1.77
N LEU A 109 -9.97 7.82 -1.92
CA LEU A 109 -10.55 8.80 -2.85
C LEU A 109 -10.49 10.25 -2.33
N ALA A 110 -10.28 10.44 -1.03
CA ALA A 110 -10.21 11.74 -0.35
C ALA A 110 -11.44 12.64 -0.55
N ASP A 111 -12.56 12.06 -0.95
CA ASP A 111 -13.85 12.69 -1.24
C ASP A 111 -14.82 12.62 -0.05
N GLU A 112 -16.08 12.99 -0.29
CA GLU A 112 -17.15 12.94 0.70
C GLU A 112 -17.44 11.53 1.19
N THR A 113 -17.37 10.52 0.32
CA THR A 113 -17.60 9.10 0.66
C THR A 113 -16.55 8.63 1.66
N TRP A 114 -15.26 8.98 1.39
CA TRP A 114 -14.16 8.69 2.30
C TRP A 114 -14.30 9.46 3.62
N ALA A 115 -14.62 10.77 3.56
CA ALA A 115 -14.75 11.62 4.73
C ALA A 115 -15.91 11.22 5.65
N ASN A 116 -16.97 10.64 5.10
CA ASN A 116 -18.14 10.15 5.83
C ASN A 116 -18.06 8.67 6.23
N GLU A 117 -16.98 7.97 5.86
CA GLU A 117 -16.82 6.53 6.08
C GLU A 117 -17.93 5.67 5.42
N GLU A 118 -18.43 6.11 4.26
CA GLU A 118 -19.50 5.44 3.51
C GLU A 118 -18.96 4.31 2.61
N PHE A 119 -18.29 3.32 3.23
CA PHE A 119 -17.57 2.26 2.49
C PHE A 119 -18.41 0.99 2.20
N GLY A 120 -19.70 1.05 2.43
CA GLY A 120 -20.60 -0.11 2.25
C GLY A 120 -20.67 -1.01 3.49
N GLU A 121 -20.93 -2.30 3.28
CA GLU A 121 -21.08 -3.25 4.38
C GLU A 121 -19.76 -3.50 5.13
N PRO A 122 -19.74 -3.45 6.48
CA PRO A 122 -18.51 -3.56 7.28
C PRO A 122 -18.00 -5.01 7.42
N TYR A 123 -18.18 -5.86 6.42
CA TYR A 123 -17.81 -7.28 6.49
C TYR A 123 -16.33 -7.52 6.84
N THR A 124 -15.45 -6.61 6.43
CA THR A 124 -14.02 -6.71 6.70
C THR A 124 -13.72 -6.61 8.21
N LEU A 125 -14.43 -5.74 8.92
CA LEU A 125 -14.29 -5.58 10.37
C LEU A 125 -14.80 -6.80 11.11
N GLU A 126 -15.94 -7.37 10.71
CA GLU A 126 -16.48 -8.60 11.33
C GLU A 126 -15.49 -9.78 11.18
N GLN A 127 -14.89 -9.95 10.00
CA GLN A 127 -13.88 -10.98 9.77
C GLN A 127 -12.62 -10.72 10.62
N THR A 128 -12.20 -9.48 10.73
CA THR A 128 -11.07 -9.08 11.57
C THR A 128 -11.33 -9.37 13.03
N PHE A 129 -12.53 -9.04 13.56
CA PHE A 129 -12.91 -9.36 14.94
C PHE A 129 -13.03 -10.86 15.20
N ALA A 130 -13.55 -11.63 14.22
CA ALA A 130 -13.61 -13.08 14.31
C ALA A 130 -12.19 -13.70 14.36
N LEU A 131 -11.26 -13.19 13.56
CA LEU A 131 -9.86 -13.60 13.59
C LEU A 131 -9.23 -13.26 14.96
N MET A 132 -9.39 -12.04 15.44
CA MET A 132 -8.85 -11.61 16.74
C MET A 132 -9.40 -12.47 17.89
N LYS A 133 -10.69 -12.82 17.84
CA LYS A 133 -11.28 -13.73 18.81
C LYS A 133 -10.70 -15.14 18.73
N ALA A 134 -10.48 -15.69 17.54
CA ALA A 134 -9.85 -16.99 17.37
C ALA A 134 -8.40 -17.01 17.90
N VAL A 135 -7.69 -15.89 17.81
CA VAL A 135 -6.35 -15.71 18.39
C VAL A 135 -6.43 -15.63 19.93
N GLU A 136 -7.41 -14.92 20.50
CA GLU A 136 -7.64 -14.88 21.95
C GLU A 136 -7.95 -16.26 22.53
N ASP A 137 -8.80 -17.02 21.81
CA ASP A 137 -9.26 -18.36 22.22
C ASP A 137 -8.20 -19.45 21.94
N ASP A 138 -6.98 -19.10 21.55
CA ASP A 138 -5.87 -20.02 21.18
C ASP A 138 -6.22 -21.04 20.08
N LEU A 139 -7.19 -20.72 19.23
CA LEU A 139 -7.57 -21.57 18.08
C LEU A 139 -6.60 -21.44 16.90
N ILE A 140 -5.83 -20.35 16.86
CA ILE A 140 -4.80 -20.08 15.86
C ILE A 140 -3.46 -20.01 16.56
N PRO A 141 -2.54 -20.97 16.32
CA PRO A 141 -1.22 -20.96 16.93
C PRO A 141 -0.37 -19.85 16.31
N LEU A 142 -0.04 -18.83 17.09
CA LEU A 142 0.81 -17.71 16.72
C LEU A 142 1.95 -17.56 17.72
N PRO A 143 3.11 -17.06 17.30
CA PRO A 143 4.14 -16.61 18.23
C PRO A 143 3.57 -15.53 19.19
N ASP A 144 3.99 -15.57 20.45
CA ASP A 144 3.47 -14.66 21.49
C ASP A 144 3.55 -13.18 21.11
N GLU A 145 4.64 -12.79 20.45
CA GLU A 145 4.84 -11.40 19.98
C GLU A 145 3.77 -10.98 18.97
N VAL A 146 3.44 -11.87 18.00
CA VAL A 146 2.41 -11.62 16.99
C VAL A 146 1.02 -11.60 17.63
N LYS A 147 0.78 -12.53 18.55
CA LYS A 147 -0.48 -12.56 19.34
C LYS A 147 -0.69 -11.26 20.08
N GLN A 148 0.32 -10.77 20.82
CA GLN A 148 0.23 -9.51 21.57
C GLN A 148 0.02 -8.29 20.62
N MET A 149 0.69 -8.26 19.48
CA MET A 149 0.50 -7.21 18.49
C MET A 149 -0.94 -7.16 17.99
N LEU A 150 -1.54 -8.29 17.63
CA LEU A 150 -2.93 -8.36 17.15
C LEU A 150 -3.94 -7.97 18.25
N LEU A 151 -3.71 -8.41 19.49
CA LEU A 151 -4.58 -8.06 20.63
C LEU A 151 -4.50 -6.57 20.99
N ASN A 152 -3.31 -5.96 20.86
CA ASN A 152 -3.15 -4.51 21.01
C ASN A 152 -3.89 -3.74 19.92
N GLN A 153 -3.86 -4.20 18.67
CA GLN A 153 -4.65 -3.61 17.59
C GLN A 153 -6.16 -3.69 17.88
N LYS A 154 -6.64 -4.80 18.43
CA LYS A 154 -8.05 -4.94 18.83
C LYS A 154 -8.48 -3.81 19.77
N ALA A 155 -7.66 -3.45 20.74
CA ALA A 155 -7.95 -2.36 21.67
C ALA A 155 -8.11 -1.00 20.97
N MET A 156 -7.41 -0.78 19.87
CA MET A 156 -7.56 0.44 19.05
C MET A 156 -8.89 0.49 18.29
N PHE A 157 -9.43 -0.68 17.88
CA PHE A 157 -10.70 -0.78 17.14
C PHE A 157 -11.93 -0.84 18.05
N THR A 158 -11.77 -1.30 19.30
CA THR A 158 -12.88 -1.45 20.27
C THR A 158 -13.00 -0.28 21.26
N GLY A 159 -12.07 0.66 21.26
CA GLY A 159 -12.21 1.93 22.00
C GLY A 159 -13.37 2.72 21.42
N GLU A 160 -14.13 3.41 22.26
CA GLU A 160 -15.03 4.50 21.82
C GLU A 160 -14.17 5.64 21.24
N VAL A 161 -13.59 5.41 20.06
CA VAL A 161 -13.02 6.48 19.27
C VAL A 161 -14.22 7.22 18.71
N GLU A 162 -14.49 8.42 19.21
CA GLU A 162 -15.32 9.37 18.47
C GLU A 162 -14.70 9.44 17.07
N HIS A 163 -15.34 8.80 16.09
CA HIS A 163 -14.94 8.89 14.71
C HIS A 163 -15.07 10.36 14.29
N GLN A 164 -13.96 11.08 14.35
CA GLN A 164 -13.92 12.41 13.76
C GLN A 164 -14.13 12.19 12.26
N LYS A 165 -15.26 12.66 11.74
CA LYS A 165 -15.49 12.68 10.30
C LYS A 165 -14.24 13.21 9.62
N GLY A 166 -13.72 12.45 8.68
CA GLY A 166 -12.59 12.89 7.87
C GLY A 166 -12.92 14.20 7.15
N SER A 167 -11.92 14.91 6.73
CA SER A 167 -12.10 16.09 5.89
C SER A 167 -11.94 15.71 4.43
N VAL A 168 -12.78 16.27 3.57
CA VAL A 168 -12.55 16.20 2.12
C VAL A 168 -11.24 16.92 1.80
N TRP A 169 -10.40 16.30 0.98
CA TRP A 169 -9.11 16.87 0.57
C TRP A 169 -9.19 17.33 -0.89
N GLU A 170 -9.64 18.56 -1.10
CA GLU A 170 -9.92 19.13 -2.42
C GLU A 170 -8.75 19.04 -3.40
N GLU A 171 -7.51 19.19 -2.92
CA GLU A 171 -6.31 19.06 -3.74
C GLU A 171 -6.08 17.60 -4.18
N ILE A 172 -6.48 16.62 -3.36
CA ILE A 172 -6.15 15.20 -3.55
C ILE A 172 -7.26 14.47 -4.31
N LYS A 173 -8.52 14.75 -4.02
CA LYS A 173 -9.69 14.05 -4.59
C LYS A 173 -9.75 14.04 -6.13
N VAL A 174 -8.93 14.85 -6.77
CA VAL A 174 -8.82 14.92 -8.24
C VAL A 174 -7.93 13.82 -8.83
N TRP A 175 -7.21 13.03 -8.01
CA TRP A 175 -6.27 12.05 -8.52
C TRP A 175 -6.91 10.99 -9.44
N PRO A 176 -8.17 10.53 -9.26
CA PRO A 176 -8.78 9.57 -10.19
C PRO A 176 -8.96 10.17 -11.60
N GLU A 177 -9.29 11.46 -11.69
CA GLU A 177 -9.40 12.17 -12.98
C GLU A 177 -8.04 12.27 -13.67
N LEU A 178 -6.97 12.52 -12.89
CA LEU A 178 -5.59 12.53 -13.42
C LEU A 178 -5.18 11.14 -13.95
N VAL A 179 -5.59 10.07 -13.28
CA VAL A 179 -5.38 8.68 -13.76
C VAL A 179 -6.11 8.45 -15.08
N ASP A 180 -7.40 8.84 -15.17
CA ASP A 180 -8.19 8.65 -16.38
C ASP A 180 -7.56 9.35 -17.59
N GLU A 181 -7.12 10.59 -17.42
CA GLU A 181 -6.43 11.34 -18.48
C GLU A 181 -5.06 10.71 -18.83
N TRP A 182 -4.31 10.25 -17.83
CA TRP A 182 -3.04 9.57 -18.07
C TRP A 182 -3.22 8.27 -18.84
N LEU A 183 -4.20 7.43 -18.48
CA LEU A 183 -4.52 6.18 -19.18
C LEU A 183 -4.90 6.41 -20.66
N LYS A 184 -5.64 7.48 -20.94
CA LYS A 184 -5.97 7.87 -22.33
C LYS A 184 -4.72 8.21 -23.15
N GLY A 185 -3.69 8.73 -22.51
CA GLY A 185 -2.41 9.07 -23.13
C GLY A 185 -1.47 7.88 -23.39
N LEU A 186 -1.73 6.71 -22.83
CA LEU A 186 -0.92 5.49 -23.03
C LEU A 186 -1.21 4.75 -24.34
N LYS A 187 -2.16 5.20 -25.15
CA LYS A 187 -2.60 4.58 -26.40
C LYS A 187 -1.64 4.84 -27.55
#